data_0f2027e461247e85b1baa72e069c3d71
#
_entry.id   0f2027e461247e85b1baa72e069c3d71
#
_cell.length_a   1.000
_cell.length_b   1.000
_cell.length_c   1.000
_cell.angle_alpha   90.00
_cell.angle_beta   90.00
_cell.angle_gamma   90.00
#
_symmetry.space_group_name_H-M   'P 1'
#
loop_
_entity.id
_entity.type
_entity.pdbx_description
1 polymer ?
#
loop_
_entity_poly.entity_id
_entity_poly.type
_entity_poly.pdbx_seq_one_letter_code
_entity_poly.pdbx_strand_id
1 'polypeptide(L)'
;MKLKIVSYSILKGGAAKAARNFLYLFEKDLPSNLEVELISVFGTEKNKKINKASQLSVGYHYFKMLLSRFFTIFDRKNHVVKYSLNIFSSNYVIKKLELKSERKEIIHLNWINNDTISLLI
;
A
#
# COMPACT_ATOMS: atom_id res chain seq x y z
N MET A 1 -14.31 15.46 3.99
CA MET A 1 -14.15 14.10 3.45
C MET A 1 -12.67 13.79 3.37
N LYS A 2 -12.25 12.54 3.59
CA LYS A 2 -10.83 12.14 3.51
C LYS A 2 -10.65 11.03 2.49
N LEU A 3 -9.66 11.16 1.60
CA LEU A 3 -9.26 10.15 0.61
C LEU A 3 -7.92 9.53 1.02
N LYS A 4 -7.90 8.23 1.24
CA LYS A 4 -6.70 7.46 1.52
C LYS A 4 -6.31 6.64 0.28
N ILE A 5 -5.17 6.94 -0.33
CA ILE A 5 -4.62 6.17 -1.46
C ILE A 5 -3.61 5.17 -0.89
N VAL A 6 -3.80 3.88 -1.17
CA VAL A 6 -2.88 2.83 -0.70
C VAL A 6 -2.06 2.30 -1.87
N SER A 7 -0.74 2.29 -1.72
CA SER A 7 0.18 1.74 -2.69
C SER A 7 1.33 1.01 -1.99
N TYR A 8 1.72 -0.18 -2.49
CA TYR A 8 2.87 -0.92 -1.97
C TYR A 8 4.15 -0.07 -1.98
N SER A 9 4.40 0.63 -3.08
CA SER A 9 5.59 1.46 -3.25
C SER A 9 5.24 2.71 -4.06
N ILE A 10 5.97 3.79 -3.79
CA ILE A 10 5.95 5.02 -4.58
C ILE A 10 7.28 5.27 -5.31
N LEU A 11 8.23 4.33 -5.24
CA LEU A 11 9.58 4.54 -5.78
C LEU A 11 9.65 4.29 -7.29
N LYS A 12 9.25 3.11 -7.74
CA LYS A 12 9.44 2.66 -9.15
C LYS A 12 8.21 1.95 -9.67
N GLY A 13 8.03 2.02 -11.00
CA GLY A 13 6.98 1.31 -11.73
C GLY A 13 5.74 2.14 -12.02
N GLY A 14 4.90 1.62 -12.91
CA GLY A 14 3.69 2.30 -13.39
C GLY A 14 2.69 2.59 -12.27
N ALA A 15 2.45 1.61 -11.39
CA ALA A 15 1.54 1.77 -10.27
C ALA A 15 2.01 2.83 -9.26
N ALA A 16 3.33 2.90 -8.99
CA ALA A 16 3.91 3.95 -8.15
C ALA A 16 3.74 5.34 -8.77
N LYS A 17 3.96 5.45 -10.09
CA LYS A 17 3.73 6.70 -10.83
C LYS A 17 2.26 7.09 -10.82
N ALA A 18 1.35 6.13 -11.02
CA ALA A 18 -0.09 6.37 -10.95
C ALA A 18 -0.52 6.89 -9.56
N ALA A 19 -0.08 6.27 -8.49
CA ALA A 19 -0.39 6.71 -7.12
C ALA A 19 0.06 8.16 -6.85
N ARG A 20 1.26 8.53 -7.29
CA ARG A 20 1.77 9.91 -7.17
C ARG A 20 0.98 10.90 -8.03
N ASN A 21 0.65 10.51 -9.26
CA ASN A 21 -0.15 11.35 -10.15
C ASN A 21 -1.55 11.58 -9.57
N PHE A 22 -2.20 10.56 -9.01
CA PHE A 22 -3.48 10.72 -8.32
C PHE A 22 -3.36 11.69 -7.15
N LEU A 23 -2.33 11.52 -6.30
CA LEU A 23 -2.11 12.46 -5.21
C LEU A 23 -1.97 13.90 -5.72
N TYR A 24 -1.15 14.11 -6.75
CA TYR A 24 -0.90 15.44 -7.34
C TYR A 24 -2.18 16.05 -7.95
N LEU A 25 -2.94 15.27 -8.71
CA LEU A 25 -4.20 15.75 -9.31
C LEU A 25 -5.20 16.16 -8.22
N PHE A 26 -5.32 15.33 -7.19
CA PHE A 26 -6.22 15.64 -6.08
C PHE A 26 -5.73 16.81 -5.23
N GLU A 27 -4.43 17.07 -5.15
CA GLU A 27 -3.90 18.27 -4.50
C GLU A 27 -4.23 19.55 -5.28
N LYS A 28 -4.24 19.47 -6.61
CA LYS A 28 -4.42 20.63 -7.50
C LYS A 28 -5.87 21.00 -7.73
N ASP A 29 -6.74 20.02 -7.94
CA ASP A 29 -8.05 20.23 -8.52
C ASP A 29 -9.22 20.01 -7.53
N LEU A 30 -8.95 19.69 -6.27
CA LEU A 30 -10.00 19.37 -5.33
C LEU A 30 -10.43 20.51 -4.41
N PRO A 31 -11.72 20.51 -4.05
CA PRO A 31 -12.26 21.50 -3.13
C PRO A 31 -11.57 21.46 -1.76
N SER A 32 -11.47 22.59 -1.09
CA SER A 32 -10.79 22.79 0.20
C SER A 32 -11.26 21.90 1.34
N ASN A 33 -12.40 21.20 1.17
CA ASN A 33 -12.97 20.30 2.17
C ASN A 33 -12.52 18.82 2.03
N LEU A 34 -11.71 18.47 1.01
CA LEU A 34 -11.16 17.14 0.81
C LEU A 34 -9.70 17.09 1.24
N GLU A 35 -9.42 16.22 2.21
CA GLU A 35 -8.07 15.86 2.63
C GLU A 35 -7.62 14.61 1.88
N VAL A 36 -6.43 14.62 1.30
CA VAL A 36 -5.86 13.47 0.59
C VAL A 36 -4.58 13.05 1.26
N GLU A 37 -4.42 11.74 1.48
CA GLU A 37 -3.17 11.14 1.95
C GLU A 37 -2.81 9.90 1.14
N LEU A 38 -1.51 9.70 0.91
CA LEU A 38 -0.96 8.50 0.28
C LEU A 38 -0.26 7.65 1.35
N ILE A 39 -0.68 6.39 1.50
CA ILE A 39 -0.13 5.42 2.43
C ILE A 39 0.71 4.43 1.62
N SER A 40 2.02 4.33 1.92
CA SER A 40 2.93 3.44 1.22
C SER A 40 3.85 2.70 2.18
N VAL A 41 4.15 1.42 1.88
CA VAL A 41 5.16 0.66 2.62
C VAL A 41 6.55 1.19 2.29
N PHE A 42 6.84 1.41 0.99
CA PHE A 42 8.13 1.89 0.53
C PHE A 42 8.04 3.29 -0.08
N GLY A 43 8.86 4.21 0.42
CA GLY A 43 8.93 5.56 -0.11
C GLY A 43 10.07 6.37 0.49
N THR A 44 10.62 7.29 -0.31
CA THR A 44 11.68 8.24 0.10
C THR A 44 11.24 9.69 0.02
N GLU A 45 10.07 9.97 -0.56
CA GLU A 45 9.60 11.33 -0.74
C GLU A 45 9.31 12.03 0.59
N LYS A 46 9.68 13.33 0.65
CA LYS A 46 9.50 14.21 1.82
C LYS A 46 8.16 14.96 1.83
N ASN A 47 7.19 14.53 1.01
CA ASN A 47 5.88 15.17 1.00
C ASN A 47 5.11 14.82 2.29
N LYS A 48 4.58 15.83 2.98
CA LYS A 48 3.83 15.67 4.25
C LYS A 48 2.56 14.82 4.12
N LYS A 49 1.99 14.73 2.92
CA LYS A 49 0.80 13.92 2.64
C LYS A 49 1.12 12.46 2.32
N ILE A 50 2.42 12.11 2.24
CA ILE A 50 2.88 10.74 2.01
C ILE A 50 3.27 10.11 3.33
N ASN A 51 2.45 9.18 3.80
CA ASN A 51 2.71 8.38 4.97
C ASN A 51 3.45 7.10 4.57
N LYS A 52 4.71 6.98 4.99
CA LYS A 52 5.55 5.80 4.76
C LYS A 52 5.82 5.02 6.03
N ALA A 53 6.07 3.73 5.89
CA ALA A 53 6.44 2.89 7.01
C ALA A 53 7.85 3.24 7.53
N SER A 54 8.09 3.02 8.82
CA SER A 54 9.42 3.08 9.42
C SER A 54 10.32 1.96 8.90
N GLN A 55 11.65 2.10 9.01
CA GLN A 55 12.60 1.07 8.56
C GLN A 55 12.35 -0.30 9.22
N LEU A 56 12.01 -0.32 10.51
CA LEU A 56 11.67 -1.55 11.22
C LEU A 56 10.39 -2.20 10.67
N SER A 57 9.37 -1.39 10.38
CA SER A 57 8.14 -1.89 9.76
C SER A 57 8.38 -2.42 8.35
N VAL A 58 9.26 -1.80 7.59
CA VAL A 58 9.71 -2.25 6.27
C VAL A 58 10.42 -3.60 6.38
N GLY A 59 11.38 -3.75 7.31
CA GLY A 59 12.11 -5.00 7.55
C GLY A 59 11.16 -6.14 7.92
N TYR A 60 10.23 -5.90 8.82
CA TYR A 60 9.22 -6.88 9.21
C TYR A 60 8.27 -7.25 8.04
N HIS A 61 7.91 -6.28 7.22
CA HIS A 61 7.13 -6.53 6.01
C HIS A 61 7.89 -7.41 5.00
N TYR A 62 9.20 -7.16 4.79
CA TYR A 62 10.06 -8.01 3.97
C TYR A 62 10.11 -9.44 4.47
N PHE A 63 10.24 -9.64 5.76
CA PHE A 63 10.24 -10.97 6.35
C PHE A 63 8.93 -11.72 6.06
N LYS A 64 7.78 -11.07 6.24
CA LYS A 64 6.47 -11.65 5.89
C LYS A 64 6.38 -12.00 4.40
N MET A 65 6.86 -11.12 3.54
CA MET A 65 6.87 -11.33 2.09
C MET A 65 7.76 -12.52 1.69
N LEU A 66 8.89 -12.73 2.36
CA LEU A 66 9.75 -13.91 2.15
C LEU A 66 9.05 -15.19 2.60
N LEU A 67 8.37 -15.18 3.75
CA LEU A 67 7.57 -16.32 4.22
C LEU A 67 6.44 -16.64 3.23
N SER A 68 5.71 -15.65 2.75
CA SER A 68 4.66 -15.82 1.74
C SER A 68 5.22 -16.48 0.48
N ARG A 69 6.38 -16.04 0.00
CA ARG A 69 7.06 -16.65 -1.14
C ARG A 69 7.55 -18.07 -0.87
N PHE A 70 8.03 -18.34 0.33
CA PHE A 70 8.45 -19.69 0.73
C PHE A 70 7.27 -20.66 0.64
N PHE A 71 6.10 -20.30 1.15
CA PHE A 71 4.91 -21.14 1.02
C PHE A 71 4.50 -21.38 -0.44
N THR A 72 4.66 -20.38 -1.33
CA THR A 72 4.34 -20.54 -2.75
C THR A 72 5.31 -21.47 -3.49
N ILE A 73 6.55 -21.67 -2.99
CA ILE A 73 7.52 -22.61 -3.59
C ILE A 73 7.07 -24.05 -3.42
N PHE A 74 6.45 -24.39 -2.29
CA PHE A 74 5.97 -25.75 -2.03
C PHE A 74 4.74 -26.11 -2.86
N ASP A 75 3.93 -25.14 -3.26
CA ASP A 75 2.74 -25.35 -4.12
C ASP A 75 3.10 -25.45 -5.61
N ARG A 76 4.37 -25.34 -5.96
CA ARG A 76 4.87 -25.12 -7.32
C ARG A 76 4.98 -26.38 -8.18
N LYS A 77 4.25 -27.46 -7.89
CA LYS A 77 4.46 -28.72 -8.60
C LYS A 77 4.23 -28.68 -10.12
N ASN A 78 3.51 -27.72 -10.71
CA ASN A 78 3.27 -27.71 -12.17
C ASN A 78 2.88 -26.34 -12.80
N HIS A 79 3.12 -25.19 -12.20
CA HIS A 79 2.66 -23.94 -12.80
C HIS A 79 3.80 -22.96 -13.16
N VAL A 80 3.82 -22.55 -14.44
CA VAL A 80 4.73 -21.54 -15.00
C VAL A 80 4.41 -20.13 -14.48
N VAL A 81 3.23 -19.92 -13.89
CA VAL A 81 2.74 -18.61 -13.48
C VAL A 81 3.24 -18.29 -12.06
N LYS A 82 3.90 -17.17 -11.92
CA LYS A 82 4.28 -16.62 -10.61
C LYS A 82 3.05 -16.01 -9.95
N TYR A 83 2.44 -16.74 -9.02
CA TYR A 83 1.37 -16.18 -8.20
C TYR A 83 1.96 -15.21 -7.16
N SER A 84 1.39 -14.03 -7.06
CA SER A 84 1.58 -13.15 -5.91
C SER A 84 0.42 -13.41 -4.94
N LEU A 85 0.65 -14.32 -4.00
CA LEU A 85 -0.31 -14.55 -2.93
C LEU A 85 -0.09 -13.47 -1.87
N ASN A 86 -1.11 -12.67 -1.59
CA ASN A 86 -1.12 -11.76 -0.46
C ASN A 86 -1.63 -12.52 0.78
N ILE A 87 -0.78 -13.40 1.35
CA ILE A 87 -1.13 -14.20 2.53
C ILE A 87 -1.18 -13.31 3.77
N PHE A 88 -0.26 -12.37 3.86
CA PHE A 88 -0.14 -11.46 4.99
C PHE A 88 -0.53 -10.04 4.59
N SER A 89 -0.83 -9.23 5.59
CA SER A 89 -1.00 -7.79 5.41
C SER A 89 0.12 -7.01 6.08
N SER A 90 0.43 -5.83 5.56
CA SER A 90 1.32 -4.89 6.22
C SER A 90 0.66 -4.32 7.47
N ASN A 91 1.21 -4.61 8.65
CA ASN A 91 0.68 -4.08 9.91
C ASN A 91 0.64 -2.55 9.91
N TYR A 92 1.59 -1.92 9.24
CA TYR A 92 1.61 -0.47 9.11
C TYR A 92 0.41 0.04 8.31
N VAL A 93 0.14 -0.57 7.15
CA VAL A 93 -0.98 -0.17 6.29
C VAL A 93 -2.31 -0.39 7.02
N ILE A 94 -2.50 -1.58 7.59
CA ILE A 94 -3.72 -1.89 8.35
C ILE A 94 -3.92 -0.89 9.49
N LYS A 95 -2.91 -0.65 10.31
CA LYS A 95 -3.00 0.34 11.40
C LYS A 95 -3.37 1.74 10.89
N LYS A 96 -2.85 2.16 9.73
CA LYS A 96 -3.21 3.45 9.12
C LYS A 96 -4.64 3.49 8.60
N LEU A 97 -5.16 2.37 8.11
CA LEU A 97 -6.55 2.25 7.65
C LEU A 97 -7.54 2.19 8.82
N GLU A 98 -7.17 1.54 9.92
CA GLU A 98 -7.98 1.43 11.14
C GLU A 98 -8.09 2.75 11.93
N LEU A 99 -7.16 3.70 11.72
CA LEU A 99 -7.26 5.03 12.31
C LEU A 99 -8.50 5.74 11.73
N LYS A 100 -9.61 5.60 12.46
CA LYS A 100 -10.88 6.25 12.11
C LYS A 100 -10.73 7.77 12.13
N SER A 101 -11.21 8.41 11.08
CA SER A 101 -11.44 9.84 11.06
C SER A 101 -12.90 10.09 11.43
N GLU A 102 -13.19 11.20 12.08
CA GLU A 102 -14.57 11.67 12.29
C GLU A 102 -15.27 12.03 10.97
N ARG A 103 -14.49 12.13 9.88
CA ARG A 103 -14.95 12.47 8.54
C ARG A 103 -15.20 11.21 7.71
N LYS A 104 -16.14 11.31 6.78
CA LYS A 104 -16.37 10.28 5.77
C LYS A 104 -15.07 9.99 4.99
N GLU A 105 -14.66 8.73 4.97
CA GLU A 105 -13.42 8.28 4.33
C GLU A 105 -13.70 7.48 3.05
N ILE A 106 -12.84 7.67 2.07
CA ILE A 106 -12.77 6.85 0.84
C ILE A 106 -11.37 6.24 0.79
N ILE A 107 -11.30 4.93 0.56
CA ILE A 107 -10.05 4.19 0.42
C ILE A 107 -9.89 3.78 -1.04
N HIS A 108 -8.83 4.29 -1.69
CA HIS A 108 -8.45 3.92 -3.04
C HIS A 108 -7.28 2.96 -3.01
N LEU A 109 -7.52 1.70 -3.39
CA LEU A 109 -6.49 0.67 -3.45
C LEU A 109 -5.84 0.69 -4.83
N ASN A 110 -4.61 1.24 -4.93
CA ASN A 110 -3.90 1.37 -6.20
C ASN A 110 -2.97 0.17 -6.47
N TRP A 111 -2.12 -0.20 -5.51
CA TRP A 111 -1.22 -1.35 -5.63
C TRP A 111 -1.08 -2.04 -4.28
N ILE A 112 -1.74 -3.18 -4.11
CA ILE A 112 -1.83 -3.92 -2.86
C ILE A 112 -1.11 -5.26 -2.86
N ASN A 113 -0.41 -5.60 -3.94
CA ASN A 113 0.39 -6.83 -4.03
C ASN A 113 1.55 -6.86 -3.02
N ASN A 114 2.30 -7.95 -3.00
CA ASN A 114 3.45 -8.16 -2.11
C ASN A 114 3.10 -8.01 -0.62
N ASP A 115 2.02 -8.67 -0.20
CA ASP A 115 1.55 -8.67 1.19
C ASP A 115 1.26 -7.28 1.77
N THR A 116 0.88 -6.32 0.92
CA THR A 116 0.46 -4.99 1.36
C THR A 116 -0.88 -5.07 2.07
N ILE A 117 -1.88 -5.69 1.44
CA ILE A 117 -3.18 -6.02 2.02
C ILE A 117 -3.55 -7.43 1.57
N SER A 118 -3.87 -8.31 2.51
CA SER A 118 -4.48 -9.61 2.22
C SER A 118 -5.97 -9.41 1.97
N LEU A 119 -6.47 -10.03 0.91
CA LEU A 119 -7.90 -10.13 0.61
C LEU A 119 -8.50 -11.45 1.11
N LEU A 120 -7.70 -12.28 1.79
CA LEU A 120 -8.18 -13.46 2.50
C LEU A 120 -8.91 -12.99 3.77
N ILE A 121 -10.20 -13.10 3.76
CA ILE A 121 -11.09 -12.86 4.89
C ILE A 121 -11.38 -14.19 5.56
#